data_8fc8297d8db2904e725304901f5560c9
#
_entry.id   8fc8297d8db2904e725304901f5560c9
#
_cell.length_a   1.000
_cell.length_b   1.000
_cell.length_c   1.000
_cell.angle_alpha   90.00
_cell.angle_beta   90.00
_cell.angle_gamma   90.00
#
_symmetry.space_group_name_H-M   'P 1'
#
loop_
_entity.id
_entity.type
_entity.pdbx_description
1 polymer ?
#
loop_
_entity_poly.entity_id
_entity_poly.type
_entity_poly.pdbx_seq_one_letter_code
_entity_poly.pdbx_strand_id
1 'polypeptide(L)'
;MRKFFTVVLSFTLLFSFAGLRMLQAQPGSPNIIYVLADDMGYGDASCLNERSKIHTPYIDQLAAGGMKFTDAHSSSSVCTPTRYGILTGRYNWRSSLQSGVLWSYDTALIPQSRLTVAGMLKTRGYHTACIGKWHLGLGWAKDTAGKIDFKQPIANGPV
;
A
#
# COMPACT_ATOMS: atom_id res chain seq x y z
N MET A 1 -9.32 58.58 -2.80
CA MET A 1 -9.34 57.33 -2.02
C MET A 1 -10.09 56.17 -2.70
N ARG A 2 -11.24 56.35 -3.32
CA ARG A 2 -12.00 55.24 -3.98
C ARG A 2 -11.28 54.55 -5.15
N LYS A 3 -10.54 55.29 -5.98
CA LYS A 3 -9.82 54.73 -7.16
C LYS A 3 -8.59 53.87 -6.77
N PHE A 4 -7.95 54.18 -5.65
CA PHE A 4 -6.80 53.42 -5.17
C PHE A 4 -7.22 52.04 -4.62
N PHE A 5 -8.38 51.96 -3.99
CA PHE A 5 -8.92 50.68 -3.45
C PHE A 5 -9.33 49.72 -4.55
N THR A 6 -9.85 50.20 -5.67
CA THR A 6 -10.26 49.36 -6.81
C THR A 6 -9.06 48.76 -7.53
N VAL A 7 -7.95 49.48 -7.67
CA VAL A 7 -6.73 48.97 -8.32
C VAL A 7 -6.02 47.91 -7.46
N VAL A 8 -5.96 48.12 -6.13
CA VAL A 8 -5.36 47.15 -5.21
C VAL A 8 -6.18 45.87 -5.15
N LEU A 9 -7.52 45.96 -5.16
CA LEU A 9 -8.40 44.76 -5.15
C LEU A 9 -8.31 43.97 -6.45
N SER A 10 -8.17 44.66 -7.61
CA SER A 10 -7.97 43.98 -8.90
C SER A 10 -6.60 43.28 -8.99
N PHE A 11 -5.56 43.88 -8.41
CA PHE A 11 -4.22 43.23 -8.41
C PHE A 11 -4.14 42.04 -7.49
N THR A 12 -4.82 42.07 -6.32
CA THR A 12 -4.89 40.92 -5.42
C THR A 12 -5.72 39.76 -5.99
N LEU A 13 -6.80 40.03 -6.73
CA LEU A 13 -7.55 38.97 -7.41
C LEU A 13 -6.74 38.32 -8.55
N LEU A 14 -5.97 39.10 -9.32
CA LEU A 14 -5.12 38.57 -10.40
C LEU A 14 -3.95 37.72 -9.86
N PHE A 15 -3.39 38.07 -8.72
CA PHE A 15 -2.34 37.26 -8.08
C PHE A 15 -2.86 35.96 -7.46
N SER A 16 -4.10 35.95 -6.98
CA SER A 16 -4.75 34.75 -6.45
C SER A 16 -5.09 33.71 -7.54
N PHE A 17 -5.35 34.16 -8.77
CA PHE A 17 -5.59 33.23 -9.91
C PHE A 17 -4.31 32.68 -10.53
N ALA A 18 -3.17 33.38 -10.40
CA ALA A 18 -1.89 32.89 -10.94
C ALA A 18 -1.27 31.77 -10.09
N GLY A 19 -1.72 31.55 -8.85
CA GLY A 19 -1.23 30.51 -7.93
C GLY A 19 -1.96 29.19 -8.01
N LEU A 20 -3.13 29.11 -8.63
CA LEU A 20 -3.82 27.85 -8.92
C LEU A 20 -3.27 27.24 -10.22
N ARG A 21 -2.00 26.84 -10.20
CA ARG A 21 -1.59 25.75 -11.08
C ARG A 21 -2.36 24.53 -10.58
N MET A 22 -3.47 24.22 -11.22
CA MET A 22 -4.05 22.92 -11.11
C MET A 22 -2.91 21.93 -11.31
N LEU A 23 -2.66 21.06 -10.32
CA LEU A 23 -1.94 19.82 -10.54
C LEU A 23 -2.75 19.08 -11.62
N GLN A 24 -2.46 19.36 -12.87
CA GLN A 24 -2.97 18.56 -13.98
C GLN A 24 -2.36 17.20 -13.77
N ALA A 25 -3.20 16.25 -13.36
CA ALA A 25 -2.82 14.85 -13.43
C ALA A 25 -2.29 14.60 -14.84
N GLN A 26 -1.07 14.07 -14.94
CA GLN A 26 -0.49 13.74 -16.24
C GLN A 26 -1.45 12.83 -17.00
N PRO A 27 -1.63 13.02 -18.31
CA PRO A 27 -2.45 12.14 -19.11
C PRO A 27 -1.84 10.75 -19.09
N GLY A 28 -2.48 9.83 -18.36
CA GLY A 28 -2.08 8.45 -18.16
C GLY A 28 -2.08 8.08 -16.68
N SER A 29 -2.59 6.91 -16.37
CA SER A 29 -2.54 6.36 -15.00
C SER A 29 -1.09 5.94 -14.67
N PRO A 30 -0.48 6.41 -13.56
CA PRO A 30 0.89 6.06 -13.21
C PRO A 30 1.01 4.57 -12.89
N ASN A 31 2.17 3.97 -13.19
CA ASN A 31 2.49 2.64 -12.66
C ASN A 31 2.71 2.74 -11.14
N ILE A 32 2.16 1.77 -10.41
CA ILE A 32 2.24 1.72 -8.95
C ILE A 32 3.03 0.47 -8.56
N ILE A 33 4.17 0.67 -7.92
CA ILE A 33 4.99 -0.42 -7.38
C ILE A 33 5.03 -0.27 -5.86
N TYR A 34 4.50 -1.26 -5.16
CA TYR A 34 4.55 -1.33 -3.71
C TYR A 34 5.57 -2.39 -3.28
N VAL A 35 6.65 -1.96 -2.64
CA VAL A 35 7.71 -2.86 -2.14
C VAL A 35 7.59 -2.94 -0.62
N LEU A 36 7.32 -4.14 -0.11
CA LEU A 36 7.26 -4.43 1.32
C LEU A 36 8.47 -5.28 1.72
N ALA A 37 9.39 -4.70 2.46
CA ALA A 37 10.48 -5.44 3.07
C ALA A 37 9.95 -6.23 4.29
N ASP A 38 10.27 -7.53 4.36
CA ASP A 38 9.84 -8.41 5.43
C ASP A 38 10.87 -8.36 6.57
N ASP A 39 10.42 -8.03 7.78
CA ASP A 39 11.22 -7.91 8.99
C ASP A 39 12.39 -6.89 8.91
N MET A 40 12.28 -5.86 8.07
CA MET A 40 13.23 -4.76 7.99
C MET A 40 12.90 -3.71 9.07
N GLY A 41 13.87 -3.44 9.93
CA GLY A 41 13.77 -2.39 10.96
C GLY A 41 13.87 -0.98 10.37
N TYR A 42 13.28 0.01 11.05
CA TYR A 42 13.35 1.42 10.64
C TYR A 42 14.80 1.90 10.46
N GLY A 43 15.70 1.50 11.36
CA GLY A 43 17.11 1.89 11.33
C GLY A 43 18.00 1.07 10.41
N ASP A 44 17.46 0.12 9.64
CA ASP A 44 18.25 -0.71 8.72
C ASP A 44 18.51 0.03 7.40
N ALA A 45 17.61 0.91 6.98
CA ALA A 45 17.86 1.75 5.81
C ALA A 45 18.81 2.91 6.13
N SER A 46 19.92 3.02 5.37
CA SER A 46 20.94 4.04 5.62
C SER A 46 20.42 5.48 5.47
N CYS A 47 19.43 5.71 4.62
CA CYS A 47 18.76 7.03 4.52
C CYS A 47 17.94 7.44 5.75
N LEU A 48 17.63 6.51 6.64
CA LEU A 48 16.89 6.75 7.88
C LEU A 48 17.78 6.69 9.13
N ASN A 49 18.97 6.10 9.02
CA ASN A 49 19.93 5.95 10.12
C ASN A 49 21.37 5.98 9.60
N GLU A 50 22.06 7.07 9.83
CA GLU A 50 23.47 7.24 9.41
C GLU A 50 24.43 6.19 10.03
N ARG A 51 24.01 5.57 11.13
CA ARG A 51 24.77 4.50 11.81
C ARG A 51 24.32 3.10 11.41
N SER A 52 23.51 2.97 10.36
CA SER A 52 23.12 1.66 9.84
C SER A 52 24.33 0.87 9.43
N LYS A 53 24.37 -0.40 9.82
CA LYS A 53 25.41 -1.35 9.40
C LYS A 53 25.11 -1.98 8.03
N ILE A 54 23.94 -1.69 7.48
CA ILE A 54 23.45 -2.20 6.20
C ILE A 54 23.51 -1.06 5.19
N HIS A 55 24.29 -1.23 4.12
CA HIS A 55 24.30 -0.27 3.03
C HIS A 55 23.11 -0.50 2.11
N THR A 56 22.25 0.52 1.97
CA THR A 56 21.03 0.48 1.15
C THR A 56 21.03 1.56 0.06
N PRO A 57 22.05 1.60 -0.84
CA PRO A 57 22.27 2.73 -1.74
C PRO A 57 21.10 3.00 -2.69
N TYR A 58 20.39 1.97 -3.12
CA TYR A 58 19.23 2.15 -4.01
C TYR A 58 18.00 2.64 -3.27
N ILE A 59 17.80 2.23 -2.00
CA ILE A 59 16.75 2.80 -1.14
C ILE A 59 17.06 4.26 -0.85
N ASP A 60 18.33 4.58 -0.59
CA ASP A 60 18.79 5.96 -0.35
C ASP A 60 18.59 6.84 -1.58
N GLN A 61 18.88 6.33 -2.77
CA GLN A 61 18.63 7.02 -4.03
C GLN A 61 17.14 7.28 -4.25
N LEU A 62 16.30 6.28 -3.97
CA LEU A 62 14.85 6.43 -4.05
C LEU A 62 14.35 7.49 -3.07
N ALA A 63 14.87 7.48 -1.84
CA ALA A 63 14.52 8.46 -0.80
C ALA A 63 14.97 9.88 -1.17
N ALA A 64 16.14 10.03 -1.80
CA ALA A 64 16.66 11.32 -2.25
C ALA A 64 15.85 11.92 -3.41
N GLY A 65 15.30 11.08 -4.29
CA GLY A 65 14.43 11.51 -5.40
C GLY A 65 12.95 11.61 -5.05
N GLY A 66 12.56 11.23 -3.84
CA GLY A 66 11.18 11.13 -3.42
C GLY A 66 10.88 11.79 -2.08
N MET A 67 10.06 11.11 -1.27
CA MET A 67 9.66 11.58 0.05
C MET A 67 9.97 10.52 1.11
N LYS A 68 10.54 10.93 2.24
CA LYS A 68 10.75 10.10 3.42
C LYS A 68 9.66 10.42 4.47
N PHE A 69 8.98 9.38 4.93
CA PHE A 69 8.05 9.49 6.04
C PHE A 69 8.78 9.08 7.32
N THR A 70 9.05 10.03 8.21
CA THR A 70 9.81 9.78 9.45
C THR A 70 8.94 9.31 10.60
N ASP A 71 7.63 9.35 10.45
CA ASP A 71 6.65 8.92 11.45
C ASP A 71 5.50 8.13 10.78
N ALA A 72 5.87 7.08 10.03
CA ALA A 72 4.91 6.17 9.41
C ALA A 72 4.88 4.85 10.17
N HIS A 73 3.67 4.35 10.43
CA HIS A 73 3.45 3.14 11.22
C HIS A 73 2.73 2.08 10.41
N SER A 74 3.18 0.84 10.53
CA SER A 74 2.41 -0.31 10.07
C SER A 74 1.23 -0.57 11.01
N SER A 75 0.20 -1.26 10.52
CA SER A 75 -0.97 -1.61 11.35
C SER A 75 -0.67 -2.68 12.40
N SER A 76 0.48 -3.36 12.30
CA SER A 76 0.94 -4.38 13.22
C SER A 76 2.45 -4.58 13.09
N SER A 77 3.06 -5.19 14.10
CA SER A 77 4.49 -5.55 14.13
C SER A 77 4.81 -6.90 13.48
N VAL A 78 3.81 -7.64 12.99
CA VAL A 78 3.99 -8.98 12.41
C VAL A 78 3.30 -9.13 11.05
N CYS A 79 3.68 -10.18 10.31
CA CYS A 79 3.42 -10.38 8.89
C CYS A 79 1.95 -10.34 8.48
N THR A 80 1.15 -11.35 8.89
CA THR A 80 -0.25 -11.52 8.45
C THR A 80 -1.10 -10.28 8.72
N PRO A 81 -1.16 -9.74 9.95
CA PRO A 81 -2.01 -8.58 10.22
C PRO A 81 -1.56 -7.31 9.50
N THR A 82 -0.26 -7.09 9.33
CA THR A 82 0.26 -5.97 8.54
C THR A 82 -0.17 -6.08 7.07
N ARG A 83 0.01 -7.26 6.46
CA ARG A 83 -0.36 -7.52 5.07
C ARG A 83 -1.86 -7.39 4.84
N TYR A 84 -2.68 -7.83 5.81
CA TYR A 84 -4.12 -7.61 5.79
C TYR A 84 -4.45 -6.12 5.74
N GLY A 85 -3.84 -5.32 6.61
CA GLY A 85 -4.05 -3.88 6.67
C GLY A 85 -3.69 -3.18 5.35
N ILE A 86 -2.52 -3.48 4.79
CA ILE A 86 -2.03 -2.91 3.52
C ILE A 86 -3.00 -3.20 2.38
N LEU A 87 -3.45 -4.44 2.25
CA LEU A 87 -4.27 -4.86 1.11
C LEU A 87 -5.73 -4.42 1.23
N THR A 88 -6.26 -4.29 2.44
CA THR A 88 -7.69 -4.03 2.66
C THR A 88 -8.00 -2.61 3.14
N GLY A 89 -7.00 -1.83 3.53
CA GLY A 89 -7.18 -0.53 4.17
C GLY A 89 -7.89 -0.61 5.53
N ARG A 90 -7.90 -1.79 6.17
CA ARG A 90 -8.58 -2.02 7.45
C ARG A 90 -7.60 -2.47 8.50
N TYR A 91 -7.80 -2.04 9.72
CA TYR A 91 -7.05 -2.58 10.84
C TYR A 91 -7.28 -4.10 11.01
N ASN A 92 -6.22 -4.81 11.36
CA ASN A 92 -6.20 -6.27 11.50
C ASN A 92 -7.16 -6.81 12.57
N TRP A 93 -7.41 -6.10 13.66
CA TRP A 93 -8.40 -6.51 14.67
C TRP A 93 -9.85 -6.52 14.16
N ARG A 94 -10.09 -6.02 12.95
CA ARG A 94 -11.38 -6.11 12.27
C ARG A 94 -11.49 -7.36 11.37
N SER A 95 -10.47 -8.21 11.37
CA SER A 95 -10.48 -9.50 10.68
C SER A 95 -10.94 -10.60 11.62
N SER A 96 -11.11 -11.81 11.09
CA SER A 96 -11.40 -13.00 11.90
C SER A 96 -10.18 -13.51 12.68
N LEU A 97 -8.97 -13.09 12.31
CA LEU A 97 -7.73 -13.46 13.01
C LEU A 97 -7.47 -12.44 14.13
N GLN A 98 -7.79 -12.81 15.36
CA GLN A 98 -7.69 -11.92 16.52
C GLN A 98 -6.29 -11.87 17.14
N SER A 99 -5.44 -12.88 16.87
CA SER A 99 -4.07 -12.96 17.37
C SER A 99 -3.19 -13.81 16.46
N GLY A 100 -1.87 -13.61 16.52
CA GLY A 100 -0.89 -14.41 15.79
C GLY A 100 -0.86 -14.15 14.30
N VAL A 101 -0.41 -15.17 13.56
CA VAL A 101 -0.27 -15.18 12.11
C VAL A 101 -0.85 -16.47 11.54
N LEU A 102 -1.15 -16.49 10.26
CA LEU A 102 -1.60 -17.69 9.56
C LEU A 102 -0.43 -18.62 9.24
N TRP A 103 -0.73 -19.91 9.08
CA TRP A 103 0.20 -20.93 8.63
C TRP A 103 -0.07 -21.30 7.16
N SER A 104 0.81 -22.14 6.60
CA SER A 104 0.85 -22.45 5.16
C SER A 104 -0.49 -22.91 4.56
N TYR A 105 -1.30 -23.62 5.32
CA TYR A 105 -2.54 -24.24 4.84
C TYR A 105 -3.80 -23.65 5.46
N ASP A 106 -3.66 -22.53 6.15
CA ASP A 106 -4.80 -21.82 6.70
C ASP A 106 -5.69 -21.26 5.60
N THR A 107 -6.97 -21.14 5.92
CA THR A 107 -7.97 -20.57 5.04
C THR A 107 -7.67 -19.09 4.77
N ALA A 108 -8.04 -18.63 3.58
CA ALA A 108 -7.87 -17.22 3.20
C ALA A 108 -8.54 -16.27 4.21
N LEU A 109 -7.75 -15.37 4.77
CA LEU A 109 -8.22 -14.35 5.73
C LEU A 109 -9.05 -13.27 5.07
N ILE A 110 -8.75 -12.95 3.81
CA ILE A 110 -9.47 -11.97 3.03
C ILE A 110 -10.57 -12.70 2.26
N PRO A 111 -11.87 -12.51 2.59
CA PRO A 111 -12.93 -13.12 1.82
C PRO A 111 -13.01 -12.50 0.42
N GLN A 112 -13.44 -13.27 -0.58
CA GLN A 112 -13.55 -12.82 -1.98
C GLN A 112 -14.41 -11.54 -2.13
N SER A 113 -15.41 -11.37 -1.29
CA SER A 113 -16.26 -10.19 -1.29
C SER A 113 -15.57 -8.92 -0.78
N ARG A 114 -14.36 -9.04 -0.20
CA ARG A 114 -13.63 -7.91 0.35
C ARG A 114 -12.85 -7.19 -0.75
N LEU A 115 -13.20 -5.94 -0.98
CA LEU A 115 -12.40 -5.10 -1.87
C LEU A 115 -10.99 -4.93 -1.33
N THR A 116 -10.00 -5.22 -2.16
CA THR A 116 -8.57 -4.98 -1.90
C THR A 116 -8.09 -3.80 -2.73
N VAL A 117 -6.91 -3.26 -2.40
CA VAL A 117 -6.27 -2.21 -3.22
C VAL A 117 -6.06 -2.71 -4.67
N ALA A 118 -5.65 -3.96 -4.86
CA ALA A 118 -5.52 -4.55 -6.19
C ALA A 118 -6.88 -4.64 -6.91
N GLY A 119 -7.92 -5.11 -6.24
CA GLY A 119 -9.28 -5.14 -6.78
C GLY A 119 -9.78 -3.76 -7.17
N MET A 120 -9.55 -2.75 -6.34
CA MET A 120 -9.89 -1.37 -6.64
C MET A 120 -9.15 -0.85 -7.89
N LEU A 121 -7.85 -1.12 -8.00
CA LEU A 121 -7.05 -0.70 -9.16
C LEU A 121 -7.50 -1.40 -10.44
N LYS A 122 -7.88 -2.68 -10.38
CA LYS A 122 -8.47 -3.40 -11.53
C LYS A 122 -9.72 -2.71 -12.07
N THR A 123 -10.57 -2.14 -11.21
CA THR A 123 -11.77 -1.39 -11.67
C THR A 123 -11.41 -0.11 -12.42
N ARG A 124 -10.15 0.33 -12.33
CA ARG A 124 -9.60 1.48 -13.04
C ARG A 124 -8.70 1.08 -14.22
N GLY A 125 -8.78 -0.17 -14.65
CA GLY A 125 -8.04 -0.67 -15.82
C GLY A 125 -6.58 -1.07 -15.55
N TYR A 126 -6.14 -1.12 -14.30
CA TYR A 126 -4.79 -1.59 -13.98
C TYR A 126 -4.68 -3.10 -14.11
N HIS A 127 -3.55 -3.56 -14.63
CA HIS A 127 -3.07 -4.92 -14.44
C HIS A 127 -2.38 -5.00 -13.08
N THR A 128 -2.70 -6.02 -12.29
CA THR A 128 -2.15 -6.18 -10.95
C THR A 128 -1.42 -7.50 -10.80
N ALA A 129 -0.34 -7.51 -10.02
CA ALA A 129 0.40 -8.71 -9.69
C ALA A 129 0.84 -8.69 -8.22
N CYS A 130 0.99 -9.86 -7.62
CA CYS A 130 1.60 -10.04 -6.31
C CYS A 130 2.77 -11.00 -6.46
N ILE A 131 3.96 -10.57 -6.05
CA ILE A 131 5.20 -11.34 -6.18
C ILE A 131 5.82 -11.45 -4.79
N GLY A 132 6.19 -12.67 -4.39
CA GLY A 132 6.83 -12.95 -3.10
C GLY A 132 5.86 -13.46 -2.03
N LYS A 133 6.11 -13.10 -0.76
CA LYS A 133 5.38 -13.62 0.40
C LYS A 133 3.96 -13.09 0.47
N TRP A 134 2.97 -13.96 0.38
CA TRP A 134 1.54 -13.66 0.55
C TRP A 134 1.12 -13.62 2.02
N HIS A 135 1.19 -14.72 2.70
CA HIS A 135 0.95 -14.93 4.14
C HIS A 135 -0.43 -14.47 4.64
N LEU A 136 -1.46 -14.63 3.82
CA LEU A 136 -2.85 -14.31 4.16
C LEU A 136 -3.80 -15.49 3.96
N GLY A 137 -3.23 -16.70 3.93
CA GLY A 137 -3.99 -17.92 3.66
C GLY A 137 -4.45 -18.00 2.21
N LEU A 138 -4.92 -19.18 1.84
CA LEU A 138 -5.40 -19.47 0.49
C LEU A 138 -6.72 -20.24 0.56
N GLY A 139 -7.55 -20.06 -0.46
CA GLY A 139 -8.80 -20.81 -0.63
C GLY A 139 -8.52 -22.20 -1.20
N TRP A 140 -7.90 -23.07 -0.43
CA TRP A 140 -7.60 -24.44 -0.83
C TRP A 140 -8.87 -25.24 -1.06
N ALA A 141 -8.95 -25.93 -2.19
CA ALA A 141 -9.97 -26.95 -2.40
C ALA A 141 -9.73 -28.12 -1.42
N LYS A 142 -10.82 -28.71 -0.93
CA LYS A 142 -10.76 -29.86 -0.02
C LYS A 142 -11.52 -31.02 -0.61
N ASP A 143 -11.02 -32.23 -0.37
CA ASP A 143 -11.71 -33.46 -0.70
C ASP A 143 -12.88 -33.74 0.27
N THR A 144 -13.59 -34.84 0.07
CA THR A 144 -14.71 -35.26 0.91
C THR A 144 -14.31 -35.62 2.35
N ALA A 145 -13.03 -35.87 2.60
CA ALA A 145 -12.46 -36.12 3.93
C ALA A 145 -11.93 -34.82 4.58
N GLY A 146 -12.07 -33.66 3.92
CA GLY A 146 -11.61 -32.36 4.41
C GLY A 146 -10.11 -32.10 4.24
N LYS A 147 -9.38 -33.01 3.55
CA LYS A 147 -7.96 -32.81 3.22
C LYS A 147 -7.82 -31.91 1.99
N ILE A 148 -6.73 -31.16 1.95
CA ILE A 148 -6.43 -30.28 0.80
C ILE A 148 -6.21 -31.14 -0.46
N ASP A 149 -6.94 -30.82 -1.51
CA ASP A 149 -6.76 -31.40 -2.83
C ASP A 149 -5.87 -30.47 -3.68
N PHE A 150 -4.59 -30.78 -3.73
CA PHE A 150 -3.60 -30.02 -4.51
C PHE A 150 -3.76 -30.15 -6.03
N LYS A 151 -4.67 -30.99 -6.51
CA LYS A 151 -4.98 -31.14 -7.95
C LYS A 151 -6.01 -30.09 -8.41
N GLN A 152 -6.70 -29.47 -7.47
CA GLN A 152 -7.70 -28.44 -7.75
C GLN A 152 -7.10 -27.03 -7.69
N PRO A 153 -7.61 -26.10 -8.47
CA PRO A 153 -7.17 -24.71 -8.41
C PRO A 153 -7.52 -24.07 -7.05
N ILE A 154 -6.71 -23.10 -6.65
CA ILE A 154 -6.97 -22.29 -5.47
C ILE A 154 -8.14 -21.35 -5.79
N ALA A 155 -9.19 -21.40 -4.99
CA ALA A 155 -10.41 -20.61 -5.20
C ALA A 155 -10.29 -19.16 -4.73
N ASN A 156 -9.38 -18.86 -3.80
CA ASN A 156 -9.19 -17.54 -3.23
C ASN A 156 -7.73 -17.32 -2.83
N GLY A 157 -7.14 -16.21 -3.24
CA GLY A 157 -5.74 -15.89 -2.98
C GLY A 157 -5.33 -14.60 -3.68
N PRO A 158 -4.03 -14.38 -3.91
CA PRO A 158 -3.54 -13.26 -4.68
C PRO A 158 -3.91 -13.46 -6.16
N VAL A 159 -4.82 -12.67 -6.68
CA VAL A 159 -5.31 -12.65 -8.08
C VAL A 159 -5.24 -11.25 -8.66
#